data_5790830d707168dd64fd08b5a8fd38a1
#
_entry.id   5790830d707168dd64fd08b5a8fd38a1
#
_cell.length_a   1.000
_cell.length_b   1.000
_cell.length_c   1.000
_cell.angle_alpha   90.00
_cell.angle_beta   90.00
_cell.angle_gamma   90.00
#
_symmetry.space_group_name_H-M   'P 1'
#
loop_
_entity.id
_entity.type
_entity.pdbx_description
1 polymer ?
#
loop_
_entity_poly.entity_id
_entity_poly.type
_entity_poly.pdbx_seq_one_letter_code
_entity_poly.pdbx_strand_id
1 'polypeptide(L)'
;MINLRKTLTEAHSILEQQGVSHALIGGFALAVYGQHRATVDIDFLADGGKKELIKTSLLAKGFVLKHESPEVLQFSGMGFVDIVLANRPLSQEMLKQALKNTELGVYVVRPEDIVGLKIQAYKNDQSRELQDKADIQRLLKMPNLDFTLIKKYADLFQEWPEIEKLRGQKS
;
A
#
# COMPACT_ATOMS: atom_id res chain seq x y z
N MET A 1 -22.59 6.18 5.73
CA MET A 1 -21.51 6.53 4.78
C MET A 1 -20.18 6.21 5.44
N ILE A 2 -19.30 5.46 4.78
CA ILE A 2 -17.95 5.13 5.29
C ILE A 2 -17.12 6.41 5.29
N ASN A 3 -16.53 6.75 6.43
CA ASN A 3 -15.61 7.88 6.55
C ASN A 3 -14.17 7.35 6.54
N LEU A 4 -13.54 7.35 5.36
CA LEU A 4 -12.18 6.84 5.16
C LEU A 4 -11.14 7.48 6.10
N ARG A 5 -11.24 8.79 6.36
CA ARG A 5 -10.32 9.48 7.27
C ARG A 5 -10.45 8.96 8.69
N LYS A 6 -11.69 8.70 9.14
CA LYS A 6 -11.95 8.10 10.45
C LYS A 6 -11.42 6.67 10.49
N THR A 7 -11.69 5.86 9.46
CA THR A 7 -11.18 4.49 9.36
C THR A 7 -9.65 4.46 9.42
N LEU A 8 -8.98 5.35 8.67
CA LEU A 8 -7.52 5.51 8.71
C LEU A 8 -7.02 5.81 10.12
N THR A 9 -7.60 6.85 10.77
CA THR A 9 -7.16 7.29 12.10
C THR A 9 -7.33 6.19 13.13
N GLU A 10 -8.45 5.49 13.13
CA GLU A 10 -8.73 4.40 14.09
C GLU A 10 -7.77 3.22 13.86
N ALA A 11 -7.63 2.73 12.63
CA ALA A 11 -6.75 1.61 12.33
C ALA A 11 -5.27 1.95 12.62
N HIS A 12 -4.82 3.14 12.21
CA HIS A 12 -3.48 3.63 12.53
C HIS A 12 -3.24 3.71 14.04
N SER A 13 -4.16 4.31 14.80
CA SER A 13 -4.02 4.45 16.26
C SER A 13 -3.91 3.10 16.97
N ILE A 14 -4.69 2.10 16.52
CA ILE A 14 -4.62 0.73 17.06
C ILE A 14 -3.23 0.12 16.82
N LEU A 15 -2.74 0.20 15.59
CA LEU A 15 -1.43 -0.36 15.22
C LEU A 15 -0.28 0.36 15.95
N GLU A 16 -0.34 1.69 16.03
CA GLU A 16 0.64 2.52 16.74
C GLU A 16 0.72 2.19 18.23
N GLN A 17 -0.43 2.08 18.91
CA GLN A 17 -0.50 1.70 20.32
C GLN A 17 0.11 0.33 20.62
N GLN A 18 0.09 -0.56 19.65
CA GLN A 18 0.69 -1.89 19.77
C GLN A 18 2.16 -1.95 19.34
N GLY A 19 2.75 -0.83 18.95
CA GLY A 19 4.12 -0.78 18.46
C GLY A 19 4.32 -1.58 17.17
N VAL A 20 3.29 -1.66 16.32
CA VAL A 20 3.37 -2.32 15.02
C VAL A 20 3.88 -1.32 13.98
N SER A 21 5.03 -1.60 13.37
CA SER A 21 5.50 -0.85 12.21
C SER A 21 4.53 -1.03 11.05
N HIS A 22 4.02 0.08 10.51
CA HIS A 22 3.07 0.09 9.39
C HIS A 22 3.17 1.38 8.59
N ALA A 23 2.80 1.30 7.32
CA ALA A 23 2.78 2.45 6.39
C ALA A 23 1.62 2.32 5.41
N LEU A 24 1.05 3.45 5.02
CA LEU A 24 0.01 3.50 3.98
C LEU A 24 0.56 3.04 2.63
N ILE A 25 -0.24 2.26 1.94
CA ILE A 25 -0.10 1.83 0.56
C ILE A 25 -1.42 2.08 -0.20
N GLY A 26 -1.57 1.56 -1.41
CA GLY A 26 -2.84 1.53 -2.14
C GLY A 26 -3.38 2.90 -2.55
N GLY A 27 -4.71 2.98 -2.65
CA GLY A 27 -5.40 4.16 -3.19
C GLY A 27 -5.25 5.42 -2.35
N PHE A 28 -5.22 5.28 -1.02
CA PHE A 28 -5.07 6.42 -0.12
C PHE A 28 -3.63 6.97 -0.14
N ALA A 29 -2.62 6.11 -0.28
CA ALA A 29 -1.24 6.53 -0.46
C ALA A 29 -1.05 7.30 -1.78
N LEU A 30 -1.72 6.89 -2.87
CA LEU A 30 -1.73 7.65 -4.12
C LEU A 30 -2.27 9.07 -3.92
N ALA A 31 -3.35 9.24 -3.14
CA ALA A 31 -3.91 10.55 -2.85
C ALA A 31 -2.92 11.46 -2.09
N VAL A 32 -2.12 10.90 -1.18
CA VAL A 32 -1.03 11.63 -0.49
C VAL A 32 -0.02 12.19 -1.50
N TYR A 33 0.24 11.47 -2.58
CA TYR A 33 1.13 11.92 -3.66
C TYR A 33 0.42 12.72 -4.76
N GLY A 34 -0.80 13.24 -4.48
CA GLY A 34 -1.55 14.07 -5.41
C GLY A 34 -2.23 13.31 -6.55
N GLN A 35 -2.27 11.97 -6.48
CA GLN A 35 -2.89 11.12 -7.50
C GLN A 35 -4.27 10.67 -7.02
N HIS A 36 -5.27 11.56 -7.14
CA HIS A 36 -6.61 11.29 -6.65
C HIS A 36 -7.39 10.33 -7.54
N ARG A 37 -7.89 9.26 -6.94
CA ARG A 37 -8.91 8.38 -7.48
C ARG A 37 -9.85 7.91 -6.38
N ALA A 38 -11.03 7.41 -6.75
CA ALA A 38 -11.93 6.81 -5.77
C ALA A 38 -11.29 5.56 -5.14
N THR A 39 -11.37 5.47 -3.82
CA THR A 39 -11.04 4.28 -3.03
C THR A 39 -12.08 4.13 -1.93
N VAL A 40 -12.30 2.90 -1.46
CA VAL A 40 -13.28 2.58 -0.41
C VAL A 40 -12.63 1.94 0.81
N ASP A 41 -11.35 1.65 0.72
CA ASP A 41 -10.53 0.92 1.67
C ASP A 41 -9.30 1.73 2.09
N ILE A 42 -8.76 1.34 3.23
CA ILE A 42 -7.47 1.78 3.72
C ILE A 42 -6.52 0.59 3.65
N ASP A 43 -5.45 0.75 2.90
CA ASP A 43 -4.43 -0.28 2.74
C ASP A 43 -3.18 0.07 3.54
N PHE A 44 -2.70 -0.86 4.36
CA PHE A 44 -1.42 -0.76 5.05
C PHE A 44 -0.47 -1.89 4.65
N LEU A 45 0.80 -1.56 4.52
CA LEU A 45 1.90 -2.50 4.64
C LEU A 45 2.29 -2.53 6.12
N ALA A 46 2.37 -3.70 6.75
CA ALA A 46 2.69 -3.83 8.17
C ALA A 46 3.66 -4.97 8.45
N ASP A 47 4.37 -4.92 9.57
CA ASP A 47 5.31 -5.96 10.00
C ASP A 47 4.64 -7.33 10.07
N GLY A 48 5.05 -8.24 9.19
CA GLY A 48 4.51 -9.59 9.10
C GLY A 48 4.77 -10.44 10.35
N GLY A 49 5.84 -10.16 11.09
CA GLY A 49 6.13 -10.82 12.37
C GLY A 49 5.12 -10.48 13.48
N LYS A 50 4.27 -9.48 13.26
CA LYS A 50 3.22 -9.05 14.19
C LYS A 50 1.81 -9.44 13.76
N LYS A 51 1.66 -10.37 12.79
CA LYS A 51 0.36 -10.77 12.21
C LYS A 51 -0.72 -11.02 13.26
N GLU A 52 -0.44 -11.89 14.25
CA GLU A 52 -1.44 -12.25 15.28
C GLU A 52 -1.77 -11.07 16.19
N LEU A 53 -0.79 -10.23 16.52
CA LEU A 53 -1.02 -9.02 17.29
C LEU A 53 -1.89 -8.02 16.53
N ILE A 54 -1.63 -7.81 15.24
CA ILE A 54 -2.46 -6.98 14.36
C ILE A 54 -3.90 -7.47 14.37
N LYS A 55 -4.09 -8.78 14.10
CA LYS A 55 -5.41 -9.42 14.04
C LYS A 55 -6.18 -9.23 15.33
N THR A 56 -5.62 -9.64 16.45
CA THR A 56 -6.30 -9.58 17.76
C THR A 56 -6.61 -8.15 18.19
N SER A 57 -5.72 -7.20 17.91
CA SER A 57 -5.92 -5.79 18.27
C SER A 57 -7.05 -5.13 17.48
N LEU A 58 -7.12 -5.38 16.18
CA LEU A 58 -8.21 -4.84 15.35
C LEU A 58 -9.56 -5.48 15.70
N LEU A 59 -9.60 -6.81 15.94
CA LEU A 59 -10.81 -7.50 16.40
C LEU A 59 -11.31 -6.94 17.74
N ALA A 60 -10.43 -6.71 18.71
CA ALA A 60 -10.77 -6.16 20.03
C ALA A 60 -11.38 -4.74 19.95
N LYS A 61 -11.15 -4.01 18.87
CA LYS A 61 -11.67 -2.67 18.62
C LYS A 61 -12.90 -2.64 17.69
N GLY A 62 -13.48 -3.81 17.39
CA GLY A 62 -14.73 -3.93 16.64
C GLY A 62 -14.58 -4.06 15.13
N PHE A 63 -13.36 -4.18 14.61
CA PHE A 63 -13.18 -4.64 13.23
C PHE A 63 -13.55 -6.12 13.11
N VAL A 64 -14.01 -6.53 11.94
CA VAL A 64 -14.44 -7.90 11.63
C VAL A 64 -13.53 -8.46 10.57
N LEU A 65 -12.82 -9.55 10.87
CA LEU A 65 -11.97 -10.24 9.91
C LEU A 65 -12.82 -10.87 8.81
N LYS A 66 -12.52 -10.54 7.55
CA LYS A 66 -13.22 -11.03 6.35
C LYS A 66 -12.40 -12.06 5.57
N HIS A 67 -11.10 -11.86 5.55
CA HIS A 67 -10.18 -12.76 4.89
C HIS A 67 -8.85 -12.79 5.63
N GLU A 68 -8.23 -13.95 5.66
CA GLU A 68 -6.89 -14.17 6.20
C GLU A 68 -6.10 -15.11 5.28
N SER A 69 -4.89 -14.69 4.97
CA SER A 69 -3.89 -15.49 4.28
C SER A 69 -2.51 -15.31 4.93
N PRO A 70 -1.48 -16.03 4.52
CA PRO A 70 -0.12 -15.76 5.00
C PRO A 70 0.38 -14.35 4.71
N GLU A 71 -0.16 -13.69 3.70
CA GLU A 71 0.33 -12.40 3.21
C GLU A 71 -0.64 -11.23 3.43
N VAL A 72 -1.92 -11.50 3.73
CA VAL A 72 -2.94 -10.44 3.81
C VAL A 72 -3.95 -10.73 4.93
N LEU A 73 -4.35 -9.68 5.64
CA LEU A 73 -5.51 -9.65 6.51
C LEU A 73 -6.48 -8.59 6.00
N GLN A 74 -7.75 -8.94 5.81
CA GLN A 74 -8.78 -8.01 5.36
C GLN A 74 -9.87 -7.86 6.42
N PHE A 75 -10.20 -6.63 6.74
CA PHE A 75 -11.19 -6.30 7.76
C PHE A 75 -12.31 -5.42 7.22
N SER A 76 -13.48 -5.53 7.85
CA SER A 76 -14.60 -4.60 7.70
C SER A 76 -15.06 -4.11 9.07
N GLY A 77 -16.12 -3.29 9.11
CA GLY A 77 -16.71 -2.76 10.35
C GLY A 77 -16.85 -1.25 10.26
N MET A 78 -15.96 -0.50 10.91
CA MET A 78 -15.94 0.98 10.80
C MET A 78 -15.52 1.49 9.42
N GLY A 79 -15.12 0.60 8.54
CA GLY A 79 -14.66 0.78 7.17
C GLY A 79 -13.93 -0.47 6.73
N PHE A 80 -13.37 -0.45 5.53
CA PHE A 80 -12.56 -1.54 5.01
C PHE A 80 -11.09 -1.24 5.24
N VAL A 81 -10.37 -2.22 5.79
CA VAL A 81 -8.92 -2.13 6.06
C VAL A 81 -8.25 -3.40 5.57
N ASP A 82 -7.30 -3.24 4.66
CA ASP A 82 -6.48 -4.32 4.14
C ASP A 82 -5.05 -4.16 4.68
N ILE A 83 -4.54 -5.21 5.30
CA ILE A 83 -3.17 -5.26 5.82
C ILE A 83 -2.37 -6.24 4.99
N VAL A 84 -1.44 -5.74 4.19
CA VAL A 84 -0.42 -6.54 3.50
C VAL A 84 0.75 -6.76 4.47
N LEU A 85 1.15 -8.01 4.66
CA LEU A 85 2.18 -8.38 5.63
C LEU A 85 3.56 -8.36 4.99
N ALA A 86 4.45 -7.54 5.53
CA ALA A 86 5.84 -7.43 5.10
C ALA A 86 6.67 -8.63 5.61
N ASN A 87 6.52 -9.77 4.94
CA ASN A 87 7.19 -11.02 5.28
C ASN A 87 8.54 -11.22 4.57
N ARG A 88 8.81 -10.46 3.50
CA ARG A 88 10.02 -10.60 2.67
C ARG A 88 10.97 -9.43 2.89
N PRO A 89 12.29 -9.63 2.72
CA PRO A 89 13.27 -8.56 2.92
C PRO A 89 12.94 -7.27 2.16
N LEU A 90 12.42 -7.39 0.93
CA LEU A 90 12.08 -6.25 0.09
C LEU A 90 10.91 -5.44 0.66
N SER A 91 9.85 -6.09 1.09
CA SER A 91 8.69 -5.41 1.71
C SER A 91 9.02 -4.86 3.10
N GLN A 92 9.91 -5.50 3.85
CA GLN A 92 10.43 -4.97 5.10
C GLN A 92 11.27 -3.71 4.87
N GLU A 93 12.06 -3.67 3.80
CA GLU A 93 12.82 -2.47 3.43
C GLU A 93 11.90 -1.32 3.00
N MET A 94 10.85 -1.59 2.23
CA MET A 94 9.82 -0.59 1.90
C MET A 94 9.22 0.03 3.17
N LEU A 95 8.87 -0.80 4.15
CA LEU A 95 8.31 -0.37 5.43
C LEU A 95 9.31 0.49 6.22
N LYS A 96 10.58 0.09 6.26
CA LYS A 96 11.66 0.81 6.93
C LYS A 96 11.96 2.17 6.30
N GLN A 97 11.82 2.30 4.96
CA GLN A 97 12.07 3.51 4.20
C GLN A 97 10.84 4.39 4.02
N ALA A 98 9.71 4.04 4.64
CA ALA A 98 8.48 4.81 4.55
C ALA A 98 8.67 6.24 5.08
N LEU A 99 7.99 7.19 4.45
CA LEU A 99 8.09 8.62 4.74
C LEU A 99 6.93 9.07 5.63
N LYS A 100 7.23 9.87 6.66
CA LYS A 100 6.19 10.40 7.55
C LYS A 100 5.42 11.51 6.85
N ASN A 101 4.11 11.31 6.69
CA ASN A 101 3.20 12.37 6.28
C ASN A 101 2.74 13.13 7.54
N THR A 102 3.12 14.40 7.64
CA THR A 102 2.85 15.22 8.84
C THR A 102 1.39 15.64 8.99
N GLU A 103 0.66 15.75 7.87
CA GLU A 103 -0.75 16.13 7.88
C GLU A 103 -1.64 15.00 8.42
N LEU A 104 -1.36 13.77 8.02
CA LEU A 104 -2.10 12.58 8.45
C LEU A 104 -1.52 11.93 9.71
N GLY A 105 -0.27 12.27 10.07
CA GLY A 105 0.44 11.68 11.20
C GLY A 105 0.93 10.25 10.97
N VAL A 106 0.77 9.70 9.75
CA VAL A 106 1.10 8.31 9.41
C VAL A 106 2.32 8.22 8.50
N TYR A 107 2.94 7.06 8.46
CA TYR A 107 3.95 6.75 7.44
C TYR A 107 3.29 6.31 6.14
N VAL A 108 3.91 6.65 5.02
CA VAL A 108 3.49 6.29 3.66
C VAL A 108 4.70 5.72 2.94
N VAL A 109 4.55 4.60 2.24
CA VAL A 109 5.66 4.07 1.45
C VAL A 109 6.03 5.04 0.32
N ARG A 110 7.28 4.99 -0.16
CA ARG A 110 7.74 5.87 -1.24
C ARG A 110 6.94 5.65 -2.54
N PRO A 111 6.84 6.63 -3.43
CA PRO A 111 6.16 6.45 -4.71
C PRO A 111 6.71 5.26 -5.52
N GLU A 112 8.02 5.05 -5.49
CA GLU A 112 8.70 3.93 -6.14
C GLU A 112 8.24 2.58 -5.56
N ASP A 113 8.04 2.51 -4.24
CA ASP A 113 7.58 1.32 -3.56
C ASP A 113 6.11 1.00 -3.96
N ILE A 114 5.27 2.04 -4.15
CA ILE A 114 3.91 1.86 -4.67
C ILE A 114 3.96 1.27 -6.08
N VAL A 115 4.87 1.73 -6.94
CA VAL A 115 5.06 1.14 -8.27
C VAL A 115 5.39 -0.35 -8.15
N GLY A 116 6.33 -0.72 -7.30
CA GLY A 116 6.71 -2.12 -7.06
C GLY A 116 5.55 -2.98 -6.56
N LEU A 117 4.79 -2.50 -5.57
CA LEU A 117 3.61 -3.19 -5.05
C LEU A 117 2.50 -3.37 -6.09
N LYS A 118 2.31 -2.40 -6.98
CA LYS A 118 1.33 -2.48 -8.06
C LYS A 118 1.74 -3.44 -9.17
N ILE A 119 3.02 -3.49 -9.52
CA ILE A 119 3.54 -4.52 -10.44
C ILE A 119 3.25 -5.90 -9.86
N GLN A 120 3.58 -6.15 -8.61
CA GLN A 120 3.29 -7.40 -7.94
C GLN A 120 1.78 -7.72 -7.93
N ALA A 121 0.94 -6.72 -7.65
CA ALA A 121 -0.50 -6.90 -7.57
C ALA A 121 -1.11 -7.37 -8.89
N TYR A 122 -0.82 -6.69 -10.02
CA TYR A 122 -1.39 -7.10 -11.29
C TYR A 122 -0.74 -8.37 -11.88
N LYS A 123 0.49 -8.71 -11.50
CA LYS A 123 1.08 -10.02 -11.85
C LYS A 123 0.39 -11.17 -11.11
N ASN A 124 -0.07 -10.93 -9.90
CA ASN A 124 -0.79 -11.93 -9.10
C ASN A 124 -2.27 -12.01 -9.46
N ASP A 125 -2.88 -10.89 -9.90
CA ASP A 125 -4.29 -10.79 -10.27
C ASP A 125 -4.46 -9.90 -11.50
N GLN A 126 -4.64 -10.51 -12.67
CA GLN A 126 -4.78 -9.83 -13.95
C GLN A 126 -6.02 -8.92 -14.02
N SER A 127 -7.04 -9.14 -13.20
CA SER A 127 -8.21 -8.27 -13.16
C SER A 127 -7.87 -6.84 -12.73
N ARG A 128 -6.76 -6.65 -12.03
CA ARG A 128 -6.26 -5.37 -11.55
C ARG A 128 -5.39 -4.62 -12.56
N GLU A 129 -4.99 -5.28 -13.65
CA GLU A 129 -3.93 -4.80 -14.54
C GLU A 129 -4.19 -3.40 -15.09
N LEU A 130 -5.38 -3.14 -15.61
CA LEU A 130 -5.72 -1.82 -16.17
C LEU A 130 -5.63 -0.71 -15.12
N GLN A 131 -6.18 -0.94 -13.94
CA GLN A 131 -6.19 0.04 -12.86
C GLN A 131 -4.76 0.27 -12.33
N ASP A 132 -4.01 -0.79 -12.07
CA ASP A 132 -2.67 -0.68 -11.51
C ASP A 132 -1.69 -0.06 -12.50
N LYS A 133 -1.78 -0.38 -13.80
CA LYS A 133 -0.98 0.29 -14.85
C LYS A 133 -1.33 1.77 -14.99
N ALA A 134 -2.61 2.14 -14.91
CA ALA A 134 -3.01 3.56 -14.92
C ALA A 134 -2.46 4.32 -13.70
N ASP A 135 -2.49 3.72 -12.53
CA ASP A 135 -1.91 4.30 -11.31
C ASP A 135 -0.38 4.46 -11.43
N ILE A 136 0.32 3.43 -11.94
CA ILE A 136 1.76 3.48 -12.21
C ILE A 136 2.08 4.61 -13.21
N GLN A 137 1.35 4.71 -14.31
CA GLN A 137 1.57 5.75 -15.31
C GLN A 137 1.48 7.16 -14.71
N ARG A 138 0.55 7.38 -13.78
CA ARG A 138 0.43 8.66 -13.07
C ARG A 138 1.61 8.91 -12.15
N LEU A 139 2.03 7.89 -11.37
CA LEU A 139 3.19 7.99 -10.49
C LEU A 139 4.47 8.32 -11.25
N LEU A 140 4.68 7.69 -12.42
CA LEU A 140 5.87 7.91 -13.25
C LEU A 140 6.02 9.35 -13.78
N LYS A 141 4.97 10.18 -13.65
CA LYS A 141 5.03 11.62 -13.97
C LYS A 141 5.52 12.49 -12.82
N MET A 142 5.69 11.94 -11.64
CA MET A 142 6.20 12.68 -10.50
C MET A 142 7.67 13.08 -10.72
N PRO A 143 8.09 14.25 -10.22
CA PRO A 143 9.49 14.63 -10.25
C PRO A 143 10.33 13.81 -9.27
N ASN A 144 11.63 13.74 -9.53
CA ASN A 144 12.64 13.22 -8.62
C ASN A 144 12.47 11.75 -8.18
N LEU A 145 11.83 10.92 -9.03
CA LEU A 145 11.73 9.48 -8.79
C LEU A 145 13.09 8.79 -8.95
N ASP A 146 13.35 7.83 -8.09
CA ASP A 146 14.48 6.91 -8.23
C ASP A 146 14.13 5.79 -9.23
N PHE A 147 14.46 6.02 -10.50
CA PHE A 147 14.25 5.03 -11.56
C PHE A 147 15.13 3.78 -11.42
N THR A 148 16.24 3.85 -10.70
CA THR A 148 17.05 2.67 -10.38
C THR A 148 16.28 1.73 -9.48
N LEU A 149 15.60 2.26 -8.48
CA LEU A 149 14.75 1.50 -7.58
C LEU A 149 13.51 0.93 -8.31
N ILE A 150 12.84 1.75 -9.13
CA ILE A 150 11.70 1.30 -9.96
C ILE A 150 12.12 0.16 -10.88
N LYS A 151 13.28 0.30 -11.54
CA LYS A 151 13.82 -0.74 -12.41
C LYS A 151 14.09 -2.04 -11.64
N LYS A 152 14.68 -1.94 -10.45
CA LYS A 152 14.91 -3.11 -9.58
C LYS A 152 13.61 -3.87 -9.31
N TYR A 153 12.50 -3.17 -9.01
CA TYR A 153 11.20 -3.81 -8.81
C TYR A 153 10.64 -4.42 -10.09
N ALA A 154 10.72 -3.68 -11.20
CA ALA A 154 10.21 -4.14 -12.48
C ALA A 154 10.95 -5.38 -13.00
N ASP A 155 12.27 -5.43 -12.84
CA ASP A 155 13.11 -6.56 -13.26
C ASP A 155 12.74 -7.86 -12.53
N LEU A 156 12.30 -7.81 -11.26
CA LEU A 156 11.84 -8.97 -10.50
C LEU A 156 10.65 -9.68 -11.18
N PHE A 157 9.84 -8.94 -11.91
CA PHE A 157 8.64 -9.43 -12.60
C PHE A 157 8.77 -9.42 -14.12
N GLN A 158 9.95 -9.10 -14.67
CA GLN A 158 10.22 -8.95 -16.10
C GLN A 158 9.32 -7.88 -16.76
N GLU A 159 9.02 -6.80 -16.02
CA GLU A 159 8.09 -5.73 -16.41
C GLU A 159 8.79 -4.41 -16.80
N TRP A 160 10.12 -4.36 -16.80
CA TRP A 160 10.82 -3.13 -17.16
C TRP A 160 10.43 -2.55 -18.54
N PRO A 161 10.30 -3.34 -19.61
CA PRO A 161 9.83 -2.82 -20.90
C PRO A 161 8.44 -2.18 -20.83
N GLU A 162 7.53 -2.74 -20.03
CA GLU A 162 6.20 -2.16 -19.85
C GLU A 162 6.26 -0.84 -19.05
N ILE A 163 7.12 -0.75 -18.03
CA ILE A 163 7.34 0.50 -17.29
C ILE A 163 7.88 1.61 -18.19
N GLU A 164 8.85 1.29 -19.07
CA GLU A 164 9.37 2.26 -20.04
C GLU A 164 8.28 2.73 -21.04
N LYS A 165 7.43 1.82 -21.47
CA LYS A 165 6.27 2.14 -22.32
C LYS A 165 5.29 3.07 -21.62
N LEU A 166 4.91 2.76 -20.37
CA LEU A 166 4.00 3.59 -19.55
C LEU A 166 4.58 4.98 -19.31
N ARG A 167 5.89 5.08 -19.10
CA ARG A 167 6.61 6.35 -18.92
C ARG A 167 6.56 7.22 -20.18
N GLY A 168 6.69 6.61 -21.37
CA GLY A 168 6.71 7.31 -22.65
C GLY A 168 5.34 7.71 -23.21
N GLN A 169 4.25 7.15 -22.68
CA GLN A 169 2.89 7.49 -23.13
C GLN A 169 2.50 8.90 -22.67
N LYS A 170 2.25 9.78 -23.66
CA LYS A 170 1.57 11.05 -23.40
C LYS A 170 0.11 10.77 -23.05
N SER A 171 -0.38 11.33 -21.96
CA SER A 171 -1.80 11.30 -21.58
C SER A 171 -2.63 12.20 -22.49
#